data_e242004d4b6ad714e1190d219805bff7
#
_entry.id   e242004d4b6ad714e1190d219805bff7
#
_cell.length_a   1.000
_cell.length_b   1.000
_cell.length_c   1.000
_cell.angle_alpha   90.00
_cell.angle_beta   90.00
_cell.angle_gamma   90.00
#
_symmetry.space_group_name_H-M   'P 1'
#
loop_
_entity.id
_entity.type
_entity.pdbx_description
1 polymer ?
#
loop_
_entity_poly.entity_id
_entity_poly.type
_entity_poly.pdbx_seq_one_letter_code
_entity_poly.pdbx_strand_id
1 'polypeptide(L)' 'MNTENYIIDQVDIDNFKNACKQLRETLETIRYYVPSAHYYVTPNEINLMVGYGDHSVERNADEECINSFIIPHMDCGDW' A
#
# COMPACT_ATOMS: atom_id res chain seq x y z
N MET A 1 -2.52 0.94 27.47
CA MET A 1 -3.15 1.10 27.01
C MET A 1 -4.22 0.52 27.10
N ASN A 2 -5.07 0.68 27.05
CA ASN A 2 -6.07 0.11 27.15
C ASN A 2 -6.75 -0.06 26.06
N THR A 3 -6.84 -1.02 25.50
CA THR A 3 -7.52 -1.26 24.38
C THR A 3 -8.69 -1.99 24.65
N GLU A 4 -9.01 -2.21 25.87
CA GLU A 4 -10.10 -3.03 26.12
C GLU A 4 -11.35 -2.45 25.68
N ASN A 5 -11.40 -1.25 25.31
CA ASN A 5 -12.63 -0.70 24.88
C ASN A 5 -12.88 -0.82 23.41
N TYR A 6 -11.97 -1.42 22.69
CA TYR A 6 -12.16 -1.49 21.28
C TYR A 6 -12.72 -2.84 20.93
N ILE A 7 -13.95 -2.85 20.51
CA ILE A 7 -14.59 -4.10 20.15
C ILE A 7 -14.78 -4.10 18.67
N ILE A 8 -14.01 -4.92 18.00
CA ILE A 8 -14.05 -5.00 16.55
C ILE A 8 -14.58 -6.38 16.23
N ASP A 9 -15.61 -6.42 15.40
CA ASP A 9 -16.21 -7.68 15.03
C ASP A 9 -15.29 -8.52 14.19
N GLN A 10 -15.42 -9.79 14.30
CA GLN A 10 -14.62 -10.69 13.49
C GLN A 10 -14.91 -10.45 12.01
N VAL A 11 -16.13 -10.05 11.67
CA VAL A 11 -16.45 -9.76 10.29
C VAL A 11 -15.61 -8.61 9.78
N ASP A 12 -15.39 -7.60 10.60
CA ASP A 12 -14.56 -6.47 10.19
C ASP A 12 -13.13 -6.88 10.00
N ILE A 13 -12.64 -7.76 10.87
CA ILE A 13 -11.28 -8.24 10.76
C ILE A 13 -11.12 -9.05 9.48
N ASP A 14 -12.12 -9.88 9.18
CA ASP A 14 -12.06 -10.69 7.98
C ASP A 14 -12.11 -9.81 6.73
N ASN A 15 -12.92 -8.76 6.76
CA ASN A 15 -12.99 -7.83 5.64
C ASN A 15 -11.65 -7.14 5.42
N PHE A 16 -11.00 -6.76 6.52
CA PHE A 16 -9.70 -6.12 6.42
C PHE A 16 -8.69 -7.10 5.79
N LYS A 17 -8.69 -8.35 6.25
CA LYS A 17 -7.77 -9.33 5.71
C LYS A 17 -8.04 -9.57 4.23
N ASN A 18 -9.30 -9.62 3.83
CA ASN A 18 -9.64 -9.85 2.45
C ASN A 18 -9.21 -8.68 1.58
N ALA A 19 -9.34 -7.46 2.08
CA ALA A 19 -8.91 -6.29 1.34
C ALA A 19 -7.40 -6.30 1.14
N CYS A 20 -6.66 -6.68 2.18
CA CYS A 20 -5.22 -6.75 2.09
C CYS A 20 -4.78 -7.86 1.12
N LYS A 21 -5.49 -8.98 1.17
CA LYS A 21 -5.18 -10.07 0.27
C LYS A 21 -5.41 -9.63 -1.17
N GLN A 22 -6.48 -8.88 -1.40
CA GLN A 22 -6.77 -8.39 -2.74
C GLN A 22 -5.67 -7.43 -3.19
N LEU A 23 -5.22 -6.57 -2.32
CA LEU A 23 -4.14 -5.65 -2.67
C LEU A 23 -2.88 -6.42 -3.04
N ARG A 24 -2.57 -7.47 -2.29
CA ARG A 24 -1.39 -8.26 -2.57
C ARG A 24 -1.50 -8.96 -3.92
N GLU A 25 -2.64 -9.57 -4.17
CA GLU A 25 -2.81 -10.31 -5.39
C GLU A 25 -2.83 -9.39 -6.61
N THR A 26 -3.40 -8.22 -6.45
CA THR A 26 -3.42 -7.25 -7.52
C THR A 26 -2.00 -6.84 -7.87
N LEU A 27 -1.19 -6.57 -6.86
CA LEU A 27 0.18 -6.15 -7.11
C LEU A 27 0.98 -7.28 -7.74
N GLU A 28 0.78 -8.51 -7.28
CA GLU A 28 1.51 -9.64 -7.84
C GLU A 28 1.17 -9.81 -9.31
N THR A 29 -0.08 -9.62 -9.67
CA THR A 29 -0.49 -9.73 -11.06
C THR A 29 0.19 -8.65 -11.90
N ILE A 30 0.23 -7.43 -11.39
CA ILE A 30 0.87 -6.35 -12.11
C ILE A 30 2.36 -6.61 -12.27
N ARG A 31 2.99 -7.05 -11.20
CA ARG A 31 4.44 -7.27 -11.24
C ARG A 31 4.84 -8.38 -12.17
N TYR A 32 3.90 -9.22 -12.54
CA TYR A 32 4.19 -10.27 -13.48
C TYR A 32 4.62 -9.66 -14.82
N TYR A 33 4.05 -8.52 -15.20
CA TYR A 33 4.45 -7.89 -16.44
C TYR A 33 5.06 -6.50 -16.22
N VAL A 34 4.99 -5.96 -15.04
CA VAL A 34 5.67 -4.72 -14.72
C VAL A 34 6.44 -4.94 -13.43
N PRO A 35 7.62 -5.53 -13.53
CA PRO A 35 8.35 -5.93 -12.30
C PRO A 35 8.68 -4.79 -11.36
N SER A 36 8.67 -3.57 -11.83
CA SER A 36 9.00 -2.45 -10.96
C SER A 36 7.79 -1.90 -10.22
N ALA A 37 6.63 -2.50 -10.40
CA ALA A 37 5.44 -2.00 -9.74
C ALA A 37 5.52 -2.20 -8.24
N HIS A 38 5.06 -1.24 -7.48
CA HIS A 38 5.05 -1.34 -6.03
C HIS A 38 4.06 -0.35 -5.47
N TYR A 39 3.69 -0.52 -4.21
CA TYR A 39 2.84 0.42 -3.54
C TYR A 39 3.69 1.37 -2.71
N TYR A 40 3.26 2.61 -2.65
CA TYR A 40 3.92 3.60 -1.83
C TYR A 40 2.83 4.27 -1.00
N VAL A 41 2.96 4.24 0.30
CA VAL A 41 1.94 4.73 1.20
C VAL A 41 2.38 6.07 1.78
N THR A 42 1.52 7.05 1.63
CA THR A 42 1.74 8.34 2.26
C THR A 42 0.55 8.58 3.19
N PRO A 43 0.58 9.58 4.03
CA PRO A 43 -0.56 9.80 4.91
C PRO A 43 -1.84 9.97 4.09
N ASN A 44 -2.84 9.18 4.42
CA ASN A 44 -4.14 9.24 3.81
C ASN A 44 -4.18 8.83 2.33
N GLU A 45 -3.15 8.15 1.85
CA GLU A 45 -3.12 7.83 0.45
C GLU A 45 -2.30 6.60 0.17
N ILE A 46 -2.75 5.78 -0.74
CA ILE A 46 -1.94 4.66 -1.19
C ILE A 46 -1.75 4.86 -2.67
N ASN A 47 -0.53 4.68 -3.14
CA ASN A 47 -0.16 4.97 -4.50
C ASN A 47 0.39 3.74 -5.20
N LEU A 48 -0.03 3.54 -6.44
CA LEU A 48 0.55 2.48 -7.25
C LEU A 48 1.63 3.13 -8.09
N MET A 49 2.86 2.71 -7.87
CA MET A 49 4.01 3.31 -8.51
C MET A 49 4.69 2.30 -9.40
N VAL A 50 5.36 2.78 -10.42
CA VAL A 50 6.22 1.94 -11.23
C VAL A 50 7.55 2.64 -11.34
N GLY A 51 8.58 1.90 -11.63
CA GLY A 51 9.90 2.48 -11.77
C GLY A 51 10.77 2.09 -10.60
N TYR A 52 11.98 2.55 -10.62
CA TYR A 52 12.89 2.11 -9.63
C TYR A 52 12.96 3.05 -8.49
N GLY A 53 12.40 2.68 -7.40
CA GLY A 53 12.53 3.45 -6.23
C GLY A 53 13.80 3.16 -5.50
N ASP A 54 14.70 2.47 -6.11
CA ASP A 54 15.89 2.08 -5.46
C ASP A 54 16.86 3.20 -5.47
N HIS A 55 17.19 3.69 -4.35
CA HIS A 55 18.01 4.82 -4.31
C HIS A 55 19.44 4.51 -4.53
N SER A 56 19.76 3.31 -4.66
CA SER A 56 21.14 2.99 -4.87
C SER A 56 21.56 3.32 -6.28
N VAL A 57 20.62 3.67 -7.12
CA VAL A 57 20.98 3.93 -8.41
C VAL A 57 20.66 5.25 -8.70
N GLU A 58 21.11 5.83 -9.54
CA GLU A 58 20.82 7.05 -9.78
C GLU A 58 19.63 7.33 -10.12
N ARG A 59 19.02 7.63 -10.05
CA ARG A 59 17.97 7.80 -10.21
C ARG A 59 17.27 8.25 -11.01
N ASN A 60 17.17 8.27 -11.50
CA ASN A 60 16.57 8.73 -12.30
C ASN A 60 15.43 8.58 -12.34
N ALA A 61 15.18 8.14 -11.72
CA ALA A 61 14.15 8.11 -11.61
C ALA A 61 13.23 8.03 -12.41
N ASP A 62 12.95 7.20 -12.85
CA ASP A 62 11.95 6.99 -13.62
C ASP A 62 10.82 6.53 -12.85
N GLU A 63 10.66 6.77 -11.59
CA GLU A 63 9.55 6.35 -10.82
C GLU A 63 8.36 7.19 -11.19
N GLU A 64 7.23 6.58 -11.39
CA GLU A 64 6.06 7.28 -11.83
C GLU A 64 4.85 6.79 -11.08
N CYS A 65 3.99 7.69 -10.67
CA CYS A 65 2.76 7.31 -9.98
C CYS A 65 1.68 7.06 -11.01
N ILE A 66 1.21 5.84 -11.04
CA ILE A 66 0.20 5.46 -12.00
C ILE A 66 -1.18 5.86 -11.52
N ASN A 67 -1.41 5.69 -10.22
CA ASN A 67 -2.72 6.01 -9.68
C ASN A 67 -2.61 6.17 -8.17
N SER A 68 -3.46 6.98 -7.61
CA SER A 68 -3.49 7.20 -6.17
C SER A 68 -4.91 7.02 -5.68
N PHE A 69 -5.05 6.50 -4.48
CA PHE A 69 -6.35 6.31 -3.90
C PHE A 69 -6.32 6.86 -2.48
N ILE A 70 -7.28 7.70 -2.17
CA ILE A 70 -7.31 8.33 -0.86
C ILE A 70 -7.99 7.42 0.14
N ILE A 71 -7.30 7.12 1.21
CA ILE A 71 -7.86 6.33 2.29
C ILE A 71 -7.64 7.15 3.55
N PRO A 72 -8.68 7.81 4.05
CA PRO A 72 -8.53 8.65 5.24
C PRO A 72 -8.07 7.80 6.42
N HIS A 73 -7.40 8.41 7.33
CA HIS A 73 -6.94 7.75 8.55
C HIS A 73 -5.86 6.71 8.29
N MET A 74 -5.13 6.88 7.20
CA MET A 74 -4.02 6.00 6.93
C MET A 74 -2.76 6.66 7.44
N ASP A 75 -1.98 5.92 8.19
CA ASP A 75 -0.79 6.44 8.79
C ASP A 75 0.37 5.71 8.17
N CYS A 76 1.38 6.40 7.75
CA CYS A 76 2.48 5.74 7.07
C CYS A 76 3.55 5.27 8.03
N GLY A 77 3.30 5.37 9.30
CA GLY A 77 4.24 4.79 10.24
C GLY A 77 5.45 5.63 10.50
N ASP A 78 5.37 6.88 10.23
CA ASP A 78 6.49 7.70 10.41
C ASP A 78 6.46 8.28 11.78
N TRP A 79 6.89 7.62 12.78
CA TRP A 79 6.88 8.19 14.08
C TRP A 79 8.25 8.22 14.70
#